data_48e5abdf333218b0632f61bbcfdbeb1c
#
_entry.id   48e5abdf333218b0632f61bbcfdbeb1c
#
_cell.length_a   1.000
_cell.length_b   1.000
_cell.length_c   1.000
_cell.angle_alpha   90.00
_cell.angle_beta   90.00
_cell.angle_gamma   90.00
#
_symmetry.space_group_name_H-M   'P 1'
#
loop_
_entity.id
_entity.type
_entity.pdbx_description
1 polymer ?
#
loop_
_entity_poly.entity_id
_entity_poly.type
_entity_poly.pdbx_seq_one_letter_code
_entity_poly.pdbx_strand_id
1 'polypeptide(L)'
;MRRLLILLCLVSLQVFLQAGLLSEAVDAQEPPPAFVTKAKQIYMVEAKTGTVLLASNENQGFPPASLAKLMTMEVVFSALKRGEISRDTIFPVSEFAWRTGGAPSGTTTMFAALKSQIRVEDLVKGVVVQNGNDACIVLAEGISHSEREFAARMTARAKDLGLGRSVFGNSTGLPDTESRTTARDLVELSRHIFREYPEFYPIYAQPDFTWNKIFQRNKNPLFSLNIGVDGLGAGFAEGSGYALVASVARNGTRLFLAMGGLASDKERLEEAKRVLEWGLSSFETKVLFKQGEVIGQASVYGGTTGHVDLVAKEPVDIYLPANNPDRLSGRIVYRWPLRAPVTEGQDVGVLRISAGDRVVREVPLVTAKPVGTGSLVSQATDALLELMFFWL
;
A
#
# COMPACT_ATOMS: atom_id res chain seq x y z
N MET A 1 -42.88 -56.19 -33.37
CA MET A 1 -42.50 -55.39 -32.22
C MET A 1 -41.00 -55.22 -32.01
N ARG A 2 -40.13 -56.20 -32.14
CA ARG A 2 -38.66 -56.07 -31.94
C ARG A 2 -37.94 -55.14 -32.95
N ARG A 3 -38.40 -55.07 -34.20
CA ARG A 3 -37.78 -54.24 -35.26
C ARG A 3 -38.13 -52.74 -35.11
N LEU A 4 -39.25 -52.40 -34.48
CA LEU A 4 -39.68 -50.99 -34.25
C LEU A 4 -38.90 -50.35 -33.09
N LEU A 5 -38.53 -51.14 -32.07
CA LEU A 5 -37.70 -50.68 -30.94
C LEU A 5 -36.26 -50.38 -31.34
N ILE A 6 -35.67 -51.13 -32.26
CA ILE A 6 -34.30 -50.89 -32.74
C ILE A 6 -34.24 -49.63 -33.60
N LEU A 7 -35.28 -49.30 -34.36
CA LEU A 7 -35.31 -48.05 -35.16
C LEU A 7 -35.44 -46.79 -34.27
N LEU A 8 -36.23 -46.89 -33.17
CA LEU A 8 -36.36 -45.76 -32.23
C LEU A 8 -35.06 -45.48 -31.44
N CYS A 9 -34.31 -46.54 -31.09
CA CYS A 9 -33.01 -46.37 -30.42
C CYS A 9 -31.91 -45.79 -31.33
N LEU A 10 -31.95 -46.10 -32.64
CA LEU A 10 -30.99 -45.52 -33.60
C LEU A 10 -31.26 -44.05 -33.94
N VAL A 11 -32.53 -43.63 -33.96
CA VAL A 11 -32.88 -42.25 -34.20
C VAL A 11 -32.56 -41.36 -32.97
N SER A 12 -32.77 -41.87 -31.74
CA SER A 12 -32.40 -41.16 -30.52
C SER A 12 -30.87 -41.02 -30.37
N LEU A 13 -30.07 -41.99 -30.84
CA LEU A 13 -28.62 -41.91 -30.79
C LEU A 13 -28.05 -40.91 -31.79
N GLN A 14 -28.69 -40.70 -32.95
CA GLN A 14 -28.28 -39.69 -33.94
C GLN A 14 -28.62 -38.27 -33.51
N VAL A 15 -29.70 -38.03 -32.76
CA VAL A 15 -30.06 -36.71 -32.24
C VAL A 15 -29.09 -36.30 -31.11
N PHE A 16 -28.61 -37.27 -30.29
CA PHE A 16 -27.61 -36.97 -29.27
C PHE A 16 -26.19 -36.74 -29.85
N LEU A 17 -25.87 -37.30 -31.02
CA LEU A 17 -24.57 -37.08 -31.66
C LEU A 17 -24.49 -35.74 -32.38
N GLN A 18 -25.63 -35.12 -32.79
CA GLN A 18 -25.63 -33.80 -33.40
C GLN A 18 -25.73 -32.65 -32.38
N ALA A 19 -26.21 -32.91 -31.16
CA ALA A 19 -26.23 -31.91 -30.09
C ALA A 19 -24.85 -31.67 -29.41
N GLY A 20 -23.90 -32.56 -29.69
CA GLY A 20 -22.54 -32.50 -29.09
C GLY A 20 -21.52 -31.69 -29.91
N LEU A 21 -21.88 -31.09 -31.07
CA LEU A 21 -20.92 -30.40 -31.96
C LEU A 21 -21.15 -28.91 -32.09
N LEU A 22 -22.03 -28.30 -31.28
CA LEU A 22 -22.15 -26.86 -31.13
C LEU A 22 -21.66 -26.42 -29.73
N SER A 23 -20.55 -26.95 -29.29
CA SER A 23 -19.71 -26.26 -28.33
C SER A 23 -19.04 -25.15 -29.14
N GLU A 24 -19.68 -23.96 -29.20
CA GLU A 24 -18.96 -22.74 -29.52
C GLU A 24 -17.75 -22.71 -28.57
N ALA A 25 -16.56 -22.84 -29.15
CA ALA A 25 -15.34 -22.49 -28.43
C ALA A 25 -15.54 -21.05 -27.98
N VAL A 26 -15.83 -20.87 -26.68
CA VAL A 26 -15.67 -19.57 -26.04
C VAL A 26 -14.20 -19.26 -26.28
N ASP A 27 -13.98 -18.34 -27.20
CA ASP A 27 -12.68 -17.78 -27.49
C ASP A 27 -12.14 -17.35 -26.14
N ALA A 28 -11.21 -18.14 -25.60
CA ALA A 28 -10.54 -17.79 -24.35
C ALA A 28 -9.75 -16.54 -24.69
N GLN A 29 -10.35 -15.38 -24.39
CA GLN A 29 -9.77 -14.07 -24.59
C GLN A 29 -8.41 -14.12 -23.89
N GLU A 30 -7.32 -14.03 -24.66
CA GLU A 30 -5.98 -14.02 -24.12
C GLU A 30 -5.93 -12.97 -22.99
N PRO A 31 -5.37 -13.31 -21.83
CA PRO A 31 -5.24 -12.35 -20.75
C PRO A 31 -4.54 -11.11 -21.31
N PRO A 32 -4.99 -9.90 -20.98
CA PRO A 32 -4.40 -8.67 -21.50
C PRO A 32 -2.91 -8.74 -21.27
N PRO A 33 -2.08 -8.37 -22.28
CA PRO A 33 -0.63 -8.51 -22.21
C PRO A 33 -0.14 -7.83 -20.93
N ALA A 34 0.65 -8.58 -20.15
CA ALA A 34 1.21 -8.08 -18.91
C ALA A 34 1.94 -6.76 -19.20
N PHE A 35 1.68 -5.73 -18.40
CA PHE A 35 2.32 -4.44 -18.59
C PHE A 35 3.84 -4.58 -18.44
N VAL A 36 4.57 -4.37 -19.54
CA VAL A 36 6.03 -4.50 -19.55
C VAL A 36 6.66 -3.16 -19.15
N THR A 37 7.55 -3.21 -18.17
CA THR A 37 8.30 -2.04 -17.66
C THR A 37 9.80 -2.18 -17.89
N LYS A 38 10.49 -1.04 -18.03
CA LYS A 38 11.97 -0.97 -18.08
C LYS A 38 12.58 -0.98 -16.67
N ALA A 39 11.79 -0.74 -15.63
CA ALA A 39 12.28 -0.78 -14.26
C ALA A 39 12.72 -2.19 -13.88
N LYS A 40 13.92 -2.33 -13.27
CA LYS A 40 14.40 -3.62 -12.75
C LYS A 40 13.61 -4.08 -11.54
N GLN A 41 13.18 -3.14 -10.69
CA GLN A 41 12.31 -3.36 -9.54
C GLN A 41 11.13 -2.42 -9.64
N ILE A 42 9.92 -2.94 -9.45
CA ILE A 42 8.71 -2.13 -9.46
C ILE A 42 7.67 -2.69 -8.51
N TYR A 43 6.96 -1.79 -7.84
CA TYR A 43 5.78 -2.12 -7.06
C TYR A 43 4.79 -0.96 -7.12
N MET A 44 3.54 -1.24 -7.48
CA MET A 44 2.46 -0.25 -7.56
C MET A 44 1.19 -0.78 -6.92
N VAL A 45 0.57 0.02 -6.08
CA VAL A 45 -0.67 -0.32 -5.39
C VAL A 45 -1.69 0.81 -5.46
N GLU A 46 -2.97 0.43 -5.43
CA GLU A 46 -4.07 1.36 -5.18
C GLU A 46 -4.21 1.58 -3.66
N ALA A 47 -4.34 2.84 -3.23
CA ALA A 47 -4.21 3.24 -1.83
C ALA A 47 -5.32 2.70 -0.93
N LYS A 48 -6.59 2.79 -1.37
CA LYS A 48 -7.77 2.48 -0.56
C LYS A 48 -7.97 0.97 -0.37
N THR A 49 -7.84 0.22 -1.46
CA THR A 49 -8.08 -1.23 -1.46
C THR A 49 -6.84 -2.04 -1.13
N GLY A 50 -5.64 -1.45 -1.31
CA GLY A 50 -4.38 -2.16 -1.22
C GLY A 50 -4.12 -3.10 -2.41
N THR A 51 -4.92 -3.00 -3.47
CA THR A 51 -4.76 -3.84 -4.66
C THR A 51 -3.41 -3.59 -5.31
N VAL A 52 -2.64 -4.66 -5.51
CA VAL A 52 -1.38 -4.62 -6.25
C VAL A 52 -1.70 -4.61 -7.74
N LEU A 53 -1.31 -3.53 -8.43
CA LEU A 53 -1.53 -3.36 -9.86
C LEU A 53 -0.36 -3.92 -10.66
N LEU A 54 0.85 -3.68 -10.18
CA LEU A 54 2.07 -4.11 -10.86
C LEU A 54 3.15 -4.46 -9.83
N ALA A 55 3.77 -5.62 -9.98
CA ALA A 55 4.87 -6.07 -9.13
C ALA A 55 5.86 -6.89 -9.97
N SER A 56 7.13 -6.51 -9.91
CA SER A 56 8.23 -7.30 -10.49
C SER A 56 9.50 -7.01 -9.70
N ASN A 57 10.16 -8.08 -9.22
CA ASN A 57 11.34 -7.97 -8.36
C ASN A 57 11.16 -6.99 -7.18
N GLU A 58 9.93 -6.81 -6.72
CA GLU A 58 9.54 -5.81 -5.74
C GLU A 58 10.20 -5.99 -4.38
N ASN A 59 10.70 -7.19 -4.11
CA ASN A 59 11.43 -7.56 -2.90
C ASN A 59 12.95 -7.61 -3.09
N GLN A 60 13.45 -7.34 -4.29
CA GLN A 60 14.89 -7.26 -4.55
C GLN A 60 15.46 -5.98 -3.93
N GLY A 61 16.53 -6.13 -3.14
CA GLY A 61 17.18 -5.01 -2.48
C GLY A 61 17.98 -4.13 -3.43
N PHE A 62 17.94 -2.82 -3.21
CA PHE A 62 18.78 -1.82 -3.88
C PHE A 62 19.12 -0.67 -2.91
N PRO A 63 20.21 0.10 -3.15
CA PRO A 63 20.53 1.26 -2.34
C PRO A 63 19.42 2.31 -2.40
N PRO A 64 18.91 2.80 -1.27
CA PRO A 64 17.81 3.78 -1.25
C PRO A 64 18.20 5.12 -1.87
N ALA A 65 19.47 5.51 -1.81
CA ALA A 65 19.91 6.86 -2.13
C ALA A 65 19.02 7.90 -1.43
N SER A 66 18.67 9.01 -2.06
CA SER A 66 17.80 10.04 -1.45
C SER A 66 16.40 9.55 -1.05
N LEU A 67 15.99 8.34 -1.46
CA LEU A 67 14.72 7.76 -0.98
C LEU A 67 14.79 7.34 0.50
N ALA A 68 15.98 7.23 1.09
CA ALA A 68 16.15 7.08 2.54
C ALA A 68 15.49 8.22 3.34
N LYS A 69 15.38 9.41 2.74
CA LYS A 69 14.74 10.58 3.36
C LYS A 69 13.25 10.37 3.67
N LEU A 70 12.59 9.43 3.00
CA LEU A 70 11.21 9.04 3.38
C LEU A 70 11.19 8.43 4.78
N MET A 71 12.18 7.56 5.10
CA MET A 71 12.29 7.00 6.44
C MET A 71 12.76 8.03 7.47
N THR A 72 13.63 8.95 7.07
CA THR A 72 14.01 10.10 7.90
C THR A 72 12.77 10.91 8.27
N MET A 73 11.91 11.23 7.30
CA MET A 73 10.68 11.98 7.55
C MET A 73 9.66 11.19 8.36
N GLU A 74 9.58 9.87 8.19
CA GLU A 74 8.74 9.04 9.05
C GLU A 74 9.14 9.17 10.53
N VAL A 75 10.44 9.06 10.84
CA VAL A 75 10.93 9.22 12.21
C VAL A 75 10.66 10.63 12.75
N VAL A 76 10.86 11.67 11.93
CA VAL A 76 10.59 13.07 12.29
C VAL A 76 9.11 13.31 12.54
N PHE A 77 8.23 12.87 11.65
CA PHE A 77 6.77 13.02 11.80
C PHE A 77 6.25 12.23 12.99
N SER A 78 6.79 11.06 13.24
CA SER A 78 6.51 10.28 14.43
C SER A 78 6.90 11.01 15.71
N ALA A 79 8.08 11.65 15.75
CA ALA A 79 8.54 12.44 16.88
C ALA A 79 7.65 13.68 17.11
N LEU A 80 7.24 14.37 16.04
CA LEU A 80 6.28 15.48 16.10
C LEU A 80 4.92 15.04 16.63
N LYS A 81 4.38 13.93 16.11
CA LYS A 81 3.07 13.39 16.51
C LYS A 81 3.05 12.95 17.99
N ARG A 82 4.17 12.43 18.50
CA ARG A 82 4.33 12.04 19.91
C ARG A 82 4.71 13.19 20.85
N GLY A 83 4.94 14.39 20.33
CA GLY A 83 5.34 15.56 21.12
C GLY A 83 6.79 15.48 21.66
N GLU A 84 7.64 14.61 21.11
CA GLU A 84 9.08 14.58 21.45
C GLU A 84 9.76 15.88 21.01
N ILE A 85 9.30 16.42 19.87
CA ILE A 85 9.68 17.71 19.33
C ILE A 85 8.43 18.46 18.85
N SER A 86 8.54 19.77 18.66
CA SER A 86 7.51 20.60 18.05
C SER A 86 8.01 21.23 16.75
N ARG A 87 7.12 21.82 15.96
CA ARG A 87 7.48 22.58 14.75
C ARG A 87 8.41 23.75 15.07
N ASP A 88 8.28 24.33 16.27
CA ASP A 88 9.08 25.47 16.74
C ASP A 88 10.36 25.05 17.49
N THR A 89 10.57 23.77 17.74
CA THR A 89 11.83 23.27 18.29
C THR A 89 12.98 23.72 17.40
N ILE A 90 14.06 24.21 18.01
CA ILE A 90 15.22 24.76 17.31
C ILE A 90 16.40 23.83 17.47
N PHE A 91 17.06 23.49 16.36
CA PHE A 91 18.27 22.69 16.35
C PHE A 91 19.47 23.50 15.80
N PRO A 92 20.65 23.35 16.39
CA PRO A 92 21.87 23.97 15.91
C PRO A 92 22.44 23.21 14.70
N VAL A 93 23.00 23.95 13.75
CA VAL A 93 23.74 23.38 12.61
C VAL A 93 25.16 23.07 13.06
N SER A 94 25.50 21.79 13.19
CA SER A 94 26.84 21.31 13.54
C SER A 94 27.84 21.50 12.39
N GLU A 95 29.12 21.40 12.70
CA GLU A 95 30.17 21.39 11.67
C GLU A 95 30.05 20.12 10.80
N PHE A 96 29.65 19.00 11.38
CA PHE A 96 29.43 17.78 10.63
C PHE A 96 28.29 17.92 9.63
N ALA A 97 27.13 18.43 10.04
CA ALA A 97 25.98 18.67 9.15
C ALA A 97 26.35 19.63 8.01
N TRP A 98 27.06 20.72 8.34
CA TRP A 98 27.48 21.73 7.36
C TRP A 98 28.51 21.18 6.37
N ARG A 99 29.51 20.39 6.82
CA ARG A 99 30.54 19.82 5.93
C ARG A 99 30.01 18.68 5.07
N THR A 100 29.22 17.78 5.68
CA THR A 100 28.78 16.54 5.04
C THR A 100 27.54 16.74 4.15
N GLY A 101 26.60 17.58 4.57
CA GLY A 101 25.33 17.80 3.87
C GLY A 101 25.12 19.21 3.33
N GLY A 102 25.89 20.19 3.84
CA GLY A 102 25.74 21.58 3.47
C GLY A 102 26.50 21.97 2.18
N ALA A 103 26.59 23.28 1.92
CA ALA A 103 27.21 23.82 0.71
C ALA A 103 28.62 23.28 0.39
N PRO A 104 29.52 23.07 1.39
CA PRO A 104 30.84 22.50 1.10
C PRO A 104 30.84 21.08 0.56
N SER A 105 29.78 20.29 0.78
CA SER A 105 29.69 18.91 0.33
C SER A 105 29.49 18.76 -1.18
N GLY A 106 29.05 19.82 -1.86
CA GLY A 106 28.66 19.76 -3.27
C GLY A 106 27.40 18.94 -3.55
N THR A 107 26.70 18.46 -2.50
CA THR A 107 25.46 17.69 -2.63
C THR A 107 24.22 18.60 -2.46
N THR A 108 23.01 18.01 -2.49
CA THR A 108 21.77 18.77 -2.30
C THR A 108 21.72 19.33 -0.87
N THR A 109 21.50 20.62 -0.73
CA THR A 109 21.49 21.35 0.54
C THR A 109 20.39 22.39 0.58
N MET A 110 19.81 22.67 1.77
CA MET A 110 18.97 23.83 2.01
C MET A 110 19.76 25.10 2.27
N PHE A 111 21.10 25.02 2.28
CA PHE A 111 22.04 26.09 2.65
C PHE A 111 21.93 26.49 4.13
N ALA A 112 21.87 25.53 5.01
CA ALA A 112 21.98 25.72 6.45
C ALA A 112 23.36 26.28 6.81
N ALA A 113 23.42 27.47 7.42
CA ALA A 113 24.68 28.10 7.77
C ALA A 113 25.29 27.46 9.02
N LEU A 114 26.61 27.29 9.03
CA LEU A 114 27.34 26.76 10.18
C LEU A 114 27.00 27.52 11.47
N LYS A 115 26.71 26.80 12.56
CA LYS A 115 26.32 27.32 13.88
C LYS A 115 25.01 28.12 13.90
N SER A 116 24.26 28.17 12.78
CA SER A 116 22.91 28.76 12.82
C SER A 116 21.94 27.86 13.60
N GLN A 117 20.82 28.45 13.99
CA GLN A 117 19.74 27.82 14.73
C GLN A 117 18.54 27.76 13.81
N ILE A 118 17.98 26.55 13.56
CA ILE A 118 16.92 26.36 12.57
C ILE A 118 15.74 25.64 13.22
N ARG A 119 14.52 26.14 12.98
CA ARG A 119 13.30 25.47 13.46
C ARG A 119 13.08 24.16 12.71
N VAL A 120 12.51 23.19 13.40
CA VAL A 120 12.14 21.88 12.82
C VAL A 120 11.25 22.04 11.60
N GLU A 121 10.29 22.99 11.62
CA GLU A 121 9.42 23.25 10.47
C GLU A 121 10.20 23.61 9.20
N ASP A 122 11.24 24.44 9.32
CA ASP A 122 12.06 24.86 8.19
C ASP A 122 13.00 23.72 7.71
N LEU A 123 13.53 22.93 8.66
CA LEU A 123 14.32 21.74 8.35
C LEU A 123 13.49 20.69 7.58
N VAL A 124 12.25 20.45 8.01
CA VAL A 124 11.31 19.55 7.31
C VAL A 124 11.09 19.99 5.87
N LYS A 125 10.86 21.30 5.63
CA LYS A 125 10.77 21.85 4.27
C LYS A 125 12.08 21.68 3.50
N GLY A 126 13.21 21.89 4.17
CA GLY A 126 14.55 21.65 3.62
C GLY A 126 14.75 20.22 3.12
N VAL A 127 14.29 19.22 3.88
CA VAL A 127 14.36 17.81 3.48
C VAL A 127 13.39 17.50 2.34
N VAL A 128 12.12 17.84 2.51
CA VAL A 128 11.06 17.38 1.60
C VAL A 128 11.05 18.14 0.28
N VAL A 129 11.20 19.46 0.32
CA VAL A 129 11.14 20.31 -0.88
C VAL A 129 12.48 20.38 -1.60
N GLN A 130 13.56 20.65 -0.86
CA GLN A 130 14.89 20.86 -1.46
C GLN A 130 15.71 19.56 -1.53
N ASN A 131 15.26 18.47 -0.88
CA ASN A 131 16.04 17.23 -0.76
C ASN A 131 17.38 17.44 -0.01
N GLY A 132 17.42 18.43 0.93
CA GLY A 132 18.62 18.90 1.62
C GLY A 132 19.25 17.86 2.56
N ASN A 133 20.51 17.52 2.34
CA ASN A 133 21.25 16.59 3.19
C ASN A 133 21.61 17.22 4.53
N ASP A 134 21.96 18.50 4.55
CA ASP A 134 22.22 19.28 5.77
C ASP A 134 21.02 19.27 6.71
N ALA A 135 19.81 19.49 6.17
CA ALA A 135 18.58 19.43 6.95
C ALA A 135 18.33 18.04 7.57
N CYS A 136 18.61 16.96 6.83
CA CYS A 136 18.50 15.59 7.37
C CYS A 136 19.43 15.38 8.55
N ILE A 137 20.71 15.77 8.42
CA ILE A 137 21.72 15.57 9.46
C ILE A 137 21.39 16.41 10.70
N VAL A 138 20.97 17.69 10.52
CA VAL A 138 20.56 18.54 11.65
C VAL A 138 19.37 17.95 12.40
N LEU A 139 18.36 17.42 11.69
CA LEU A 139 17.23 16.73 12.33
C LEU A 139 17.69 15.46 13.05
N ALA A 140 18.56 14.68 12.44
CA ALA A 140 19.09 13.45 13.03
C ALA A 140 19.86 13.72 14.33
N GLU A 141 20.78 14.67 14.31
CA GLU A 141 21.54 15.08 15.49
C GLU A 141 20.64 15.68 16.57
N GLY A 142 19.67 16.50 16.20
CA GLY A 142 18.75 17.14 17.13
C GLY A 142 17.81 16.14 17.83
N ILE A 143 17.38 15.08 17.15
CA ILE A 143 16.45 14.09 17.69
C ILE A 143 17.15 12.94 18.40
N SER A 144 18.30 12.49 17.89
CA SER A 144 18.99 11.28 18.36
C SER A 144 20.44 11.53 18.77
N HIS A 145 20.86 12.78 18.92
CA HIS A 145 22.19 13.22 19.33
C HIS A 145 23.34 12.89 18.36
N SER A 146 23.13 11.97 17.43
CA SER A 146 24.07 11.65 16.35
C SER A 146 23.37 11.06 15.15
N GLU A 147 23.94 11.23 13.96
CA GLU A 147 23.41 10.61 12.73
C GLU A 147 23.41 9.08 12.82
N ARG A 148 24.42 8.49 13.47
CA ARG A 148 24.49 7.03 13.67
C ARG A 148 23.34 6.50 14.52
N GLU A 149 23.02 7.15 15.63
CA GLU A 149 21.90 6.76 16.49
C GLU A 149 20.55 6.97 15.78
N PHE A 150 20.43 8.03 14.99
CA PHE A 150 19.26 8.26 14.17
C PHE A 150 19.08 7.18 13.09
N ALA A 151 20.15 6.77 12.41
CA ALA A 151 20.12 5.68 11.42
C ALA A 151 19.71 4.34 12.06
N ALA A 152 20.20 4.05 13.27
CA ALA A 152 19.77 2.90 14.05
C ALA A 152 18.26 2.99 14.39
N ARG A 153 17.77 4.17 14.78
CA ARG A 153 16.34 4.45 15.02
C ARG A 153 15.52 4.28 13.74
N MET A 154 15.99 4.75 12.58
CA MET A 154 15.35 4.52 11.28
C MET A 154 15.17 3.03 10.97
N THR A 155 16.24 2.25 11.16
CA THR A 155 16.22 0.80 10.90
C THR A 155 15.32 0.05 11.89
N ALA A 156 15.35 0.39 13.17
CA ALA A 156 14.44 -0.17 14.16
C ALA A 156 12.97 0.14 13.81
N ARG A 157 12.69 1.39 13.48
CA ARG A 157 11.36 1.82 13.10
C ARG A 157 10.85 1.17 11.81
N ALA A 158 11.73 0.98 10.82
CA ALA A 158 11.40 0.23 9.61
C ALA A 158 10.94 -1.20 9.96
N LYS A 159 11.64 -1.87 10.88
CA LYS A 159 11.25 -3.20 11.36
C LYS A 159 9.89 -3.20 12.05
N ASP A 160 9.60 -2.21 12.90
CA ASP A 160 8.31 -2.07 13.59
C ASP A 160 7.15 -1.87 12.60
N LEU A 161 7.42 -1.22 11.48
CA LEU A 161 6.47 -1.00 10.37
C LEU A 161 6.34 -2.21 9.44
N GLY A 162 7.05 -3.31 9.69
CA GLY A 162 7.05 -4.49 8.83
C GLY A 162 7.91 -4.36 7.56
N LEU A 163 8.74 -3.31 7.45
CA LEU A 163 9.64 -3.06 6.31
C LEU A 163 10.95 -3.85 6.51
N GLY A 164 10.82 -5.17 6.64
CA GLY A 164 11.89 -6.05 7.12
C GLY A 164 13.09 -6.20 6.18
N ARG A 165 13.02 -5.67 4.96
CA ARG A 165 14.11 -5.71 3.97
C ARG A 165 14.86 -4.39 3.87
N SER A 166 14.47 -3.38 4.64
CA SER A 166 15.08 -2.05 4.64
C SER A 166 16.02 -1.86 5.83
N VAL A 167 17.21 -1.35 5.55
CA VAL A 167 18.24 -0.94 6.52
C VAL A 167 18.77 0.42 6.09
N PHE A 168 19.03 1.30 7.05
CA PHE A 168 19.47 2.66 6.80
C PHE A 168 20.74 2.94 7.60
N GLY A 169 21.83 3.25 6.90
CA GLY A 169 23.15 3.58 7.50
C GLY A 169 23.31 5.07 7.82
N ASN A 170 22.47 5.94 7.22
CA ASN A 170 22.47 7.38 7.45
C ASN A 170 21.09 8.00 7.15
N SER A 171 20.89 9.25 7.58
CA SER A 171 19.64 10.00 7.41
C SER A 171 19.41 10.54 5.99
N THR A 172 20.45 10.62 5.19
CA THR A 172 20.48 11.35 3.92
C THR A 172 20.29 10.45 2.70
N GLY A 173 20.73 9.19 2.81
CA GLY A 173 20.92 8.27 1.70
C GLY A 173 22.19 8.54 0.89
N LEU A 174 23.16 9.27 1.46
CA LEU A 174 24.51 9.32 0.91
C LEU A 174 25.11 7.92 0.87
N PRO A 175 26.05 7.64 -0.05
CA PRO A 175 26.59 6.31 -0.22
C PRO A 175 27.16 5.71 1.06
N ASP A 176 26.74 4.50 1.39
CA ASP A 176 27.27 3.65 2.46
C ASP A 176 27.13 2.17 2.06
N THR A 177 27.73 1.27 2.82
CA THR A 177 27.75 -0.17 2.51
C THR A 177 26.58 -0.96 3.09
N GLU A 178 25.79 -0.39 3.97
CA GLU A 178 24.75 -1.08 4.73
C GLU A 178 23.34 -0.79 4.22
N SER A 179 23.12 0.43 3.70
CA SER A 179 21.80 0.89 3.29
C SER A 179 21.23 0.09 2.15
N ARG A 180 20.04 -0.45 2.36
CA ARG A 180 19.25 -1.13 1.34
C ARG A 180 17.77 -0.96 1.62
N THR A 181 17.00 -1.01 0.56
CA THR A 181 15.53 -0.98 0.61
C THR A 181 14.97 -1.80 -0.56
N THR A 182 13.66 -1.92 -0.64
CA THR A 182 12.96 -2.58 -1.75
C THR A 182 11.84 -1.70 -2.28
N ALA A 183 11.37 -1.96 -3.50
CA ALA A 183 10.25 -1.22 -4.07
C ALA A 183 8.97 -1.42 -3.23
N ARG A 184 8.75 -2.63 -2.70
CA ARG A 184 7.63 -2.90 -1.79
C ARG A 184 7.74 -2.09 -0.51
N ASP A 185 8.87 -2.13 0.19
CA ASP A 185 9.04 -1.42 1.46
C ASP A 185 8.85 0.10 1.28
N LEU A 186 9.35 0.67 0.18
CA LEU A 186 9.17 2.09 -0.13
C LEU A 186 7.71 2.47 -0.35
N VAL A 187 6.93 1.64 -1.04
CA VAL A 187 5.48 1.87 -1.23
C VAL A 187 4.74 1.74 0.09
N GLU A 188 5.03 0.72 0.90
CA GLU A 188 4.37 0.55 2.19
C GLU A 188 4.72 1.69 3.16
N LEU A 189 5.97 2.17 3.16
CA LEU A 189 6.38 3.36 3.90
C LEU A 189 5.60 4.61 3.44
N SER A 190 5.44 4.79 2.12
CA SER A 190 4.72 5.92 1.55
C SER A 190 3.24 5.92 1.92
N ARG A 191 2.60 4.75 1.88
CA ARG A 191 1.21 4.54 2.32
C ARG A 191 1.06 4.83 3.81
N HIS A 192 2.02 4.38 4.62
CA HIS A 192 2.05 4.65 6.05
C HIS A 192 2.14 6.17 6.31
N ILE A 193 3.08 6.88 5.69
CA ILE A 193 3.24 8.33 5.84
C ILE A 193 1.94 9.07 5.44
N PHE A 194 1.34 8.69 4.33
CA PHE A 194 0.09 9.30 3.87
C PHE A 194 -1.06 9.11 4.86
N ARG A 195 -1.20 7.91 5.44
CA ARG A 195 -2.29 7.57 6.33
C ARG A 195 -2.11 8.10 7.75
N GLU A 196 -0.89 8.00 8.27
CA GLU A 196 -0.61 8.32 9.67
C GLU A 196 -0.29 9.79 9.93
N TYR A 197 0.14 10.53 8.91
CA TYR A 197 0.55 11.94 9.04
C TYR A 197 -0.13 12.85 8.00
N PRO A 198 -1.48 12.85 7.94
CA PRO A 198 -2.22 13.64 6.94
C PRO A 198 -1.96 15.15 7.10
N GLU A 199 -1.60 15.61 8.30
CA GLU A 199 -1.27 17.00 8.60
C GLU A 199 0.11 17.44 8.08
N PHE A 200 1.02 16.48 7.82
CA PHE A 200 2.36 16.76 7.30
C PHE A 200 2.51 16.37 5.82
N TYR A 201 1.72 15.42 5.34
CA TYR A 201 1.82 14.92 3.98
C TYR A 201 1.74 16.00 2.89
N PRO A 202 0.92 17.06 3.00
CA PRO A 202 0.85 18.12 2.00
C PRO A 202 2.18 18.83 1.70
N ILE A 203 3.18 18.73 2.59
CA ILE A 203 4.51 19.30 2.37
C ILE A 203 5.19 18.69 1.14
N TYR A 204 4.92 17.42 0.84
CA TYR A 204 5.48 16.76 -0.35
C TYR A 204 5.01 17.41 -1.66
N ALA A 205 3.81 17.96 -1.70
CA ALA A 205 3.24 18.66 -2.86
C ALA A 205 3.63 20.16 -2.91
N GLN A 206 4.33 20.68 -1.91
CA GLN A 206 4.71 22.10 -1.87
C GLN A 206 5.70 22.41 -3.01
N PRO A 207 5.40 23.37 -3.91
CA PRO A 207 6.19 23.58 -5.13
C PRO A 207 7.57 24.20 -4.85
N ASP A 208 7.68 24.95 -3.79
CA ASP A 208 8.90 25.68 -3.42
C ASP A 208 8.87 26.12 -1.95
N PHE A 209 9.98 26.59 -1.46
CA PHE A 209 10.07 27.37 -0.22
C PHE A 209 11.25 28.32 -0.27
N THR A 210 11.24 29.36 0.58
CA THR A 210 12.35 30.30 0.70
C THR A 210 12.99 30.15 2.06
N TRP A 211 14.30 29.83 2.07
CA TRP A 211 15.11 29.79 3.28
C TRP A 211 16.22 30.82 3.20
N ASN A 212 16.37 31.65 4.22
CA ASN A 212 17.41 32.66 4.31
C ASN A 212 17.58 33.49 3.02
N LYS A 213 16.47 33.96 2.45
CA LYS A 213 16.37 34.71 1.17
C LYS A 213 16.75 33.88 -0.07
N ILE A 214 17.00 32.57 0.04
CA ILE A 214 17.28 31.69 -1.06
C ILE A 214 15.98 30.98 -1.46
N PHE A 215 15.51 31.25 -2.67
CA PHE A 215 14.36 30.57 -3.26
C PHE A 215 14.76 29.18 -3.73
N GLN A 216 13.99 28.16 -3.34
CA GLN A 216 14.30 26.75 -3.59
C GLN A 216 13.05 26.05 -4.14
N ARG A 217 13.16 25.50 -5.33
CA ARG A 217 12.09 24.74 -5.98
C ARG A 217 12.11 23.29 -5.49
N ASN A 218 10.93 22.68 -5.45
CA ASN A 218 10.81 21.26 -5.14
C ASN A 218 11.64 20.43 -6.13
N LYS A 219 12.47 19.55 -5.59
CA LYS A 219 13.39 18.70 -6.36
C LYS A 219 12.76 17.41 -6.88
N ASN A 220 11.46 17.16 -6.59
CA ASN A 220 10.76 16.02 -7.14
C ASN A 220 10.55 16.22 -8.67
N PRO A 221 11.24 15.45 -9.52
CA PRO A 221 11.18 15.64 -10.97
C PRO A 221 9.80 15.31 -11.56
N LEU A 222 8.96 14.55 -10.83
CA LEU A 222 7.66 14.09 -11.31
C LEU A 222 6.63 15.22 -11.43
N PHE A 223 6.83 16.36 -10.75
CA PHE A 223 5.92 17.50 -10.91
C PHE A 223 5.86 18.06 -12.33
N SER A 224 6.93 17.87 -13.10
CA SER A 224 6.93 18.25 -14.52
C SER A 224 5.96 17.46 -15.39
N LEU A 225 5.47 16.32 -14.91
CA LEU A 225 4.55 15.45 -15.65
C LEU A 225 3.11 15.96 -15.71
N ASN A 226 2.69 16.83 -14.76
CA ASN A 226 1.34 17.39 -14.68
C ASN A 226 0.20 16.34 -14.71
N ILE A 227 0.41 15.18 -14.06
CA ILE A 227 -0.53 14.06 -14.05
C ILE A 227 -1.24 13.87 -12.70
N GLY A 228 -1.14 14.85 -11.81
CA GLY A 228 -1.71 14.79 -10.45
C GLY A 228 -0.78 14.18 -9.40
N VAL A 229 0.53 14.16 -9.66
CA VAL A 229 1.55 13.75 -8.68
C VAL A 229 1.58 14.73 -7.52
N ASP A 230 1.59 14.22 -6.29
CA ASP A 230 1.66 15.01 -5.05
C ASP A 230 2.78 14.54 -4.09
N GLY A 231 3.68 13.71 -4.56
CA GLY A 231 4.86 13.19 -3.82
C GLY A 231 5.55 12.07 -4.59
N LEU A 232 6.62 11.43 -4.11
CA LEU A 232 7.29 11.69 -2.84
C LEU A 232 8.75 12.08 -3.07
N GLY A 233 9.48 11.39 -3.98
CA GLY A 233 10.87 11.71 -4.21
C GLY A 233 11.55 10.80 -5.22
N ALA A 234 12.83 11.12 -5.49
CA ALA A 234 13.66 10.40 -6.45
C ALA A 234 15.08 10.25 -5.89
N GLY A 235 15.78 9.22 -6.36
CA GLY A 235 17.16 8.93 -5.98
C GLY A 235 17.97 8.43 -7.15
N PHE A 236 19.29 8.46 -6.99
CA PHE A 236 20.27 7.85 -7.89
C PHE A 236 21.38 7.23 -7.05
N ALA A 237 21.75 6.01 -7.38
CA ALA A 237 22.92 5.35 -6.80
C ALA A 237 23.78 4.78 -7.95
N GLU A 238 25.07 5.04 -7.89
CA GLU A 238 26.02 4.50 -8.87
C GLU A 238 25.95 2.97 -8.88
N GLY A 239 26.00 2.38 -10.07
CA GLY A 239 25.85 0.92 -10.25
C GLY A 239 24.43 0.38 -10.11
N SER A 240 23.55 1.05 -9.38
CA SER A 240 22.15 0.65 -9.19
C SER A 240 21.16 1.40 -10.10
N GLY A 241 21.52 2.62 -10.53
CA GLY A 241 20.72 3.44 -11.44
C GLY A 241 19.75 4.38 -10.75
N TYR A 242 18.77 4.85 -11.51
CA TYR A 242 17.78 5.82 -11.08
C TYR A 242 16.56 5.14 -10.47
N ALA A 243 16.07 5.72 -9.39
CA ALA A 243 14.90 5.24 -8.66
C ALA A 243 13.94 6.38 -8.35
N LEU A 244 12.69 6.06 -8.08
CA LEU A 244 11.68 7.00 -7.61
C LEU A 244 10.63 6.35 -6.72
N VAL A 245 9.98 7.19 -5.95
CA VAL A 245 8.71 6.89 -5.29
C VAL A 245 7.72 7.99 -5.63
N ALA A 246 6.56 7.59 -6.14
CA ALA A 246 5.50 8.50 -6.55
C ALA A 246 4.20 8.23 -5.81
N SER A 247 3.46 9.29 -5.54
CA SER A 247 2.03 9.25 -5.27
C SER A 247 1.31 10.12 -6.28
N VAL A 248 0.23 9.60 -6.83
CA VAL A 248 -0.65 10.31 -7.77
C VAL A 248 -2.09 10.19 -7.32
N ALA A 249 -2.83 11.30 -7.36
CA ALA A 249 -4.26 11.30 -7.06
C ALA A 249 -5.05 11.92 -8.22
N ARG A 250 -6.03 11.18 -8.77
CA ARG A 250 -6.88 11.65 -9.85
C ARG A 250 -8.26 10.97 -9.78
N ASN A 251 -9.32 11.76 -9.90
CA ASN A 251 -10.71 11.28 -9.91
C ASN A 251 -11.07 10.35 -8.72
N GLY A 252 -10.56 10.66 -7.52
CA GLY A 252 -10.82 9.85 -6.32
C GLY A 252 -9.95 8.59 -6.18
N THR A 253 -9.15 8.25 -7.18
CA THR A 253 -8.18 7.14 -7.12
C THR A 253 -6.82 7.68 -6.74
N ARG A 254 -6.14 7.01 -5.79
CA ARG A 254 -4.75 7.27 -5.43
C ARG A 254 -3.90 6.04 -5.65
N LEU A 255 -2.77 6.21 -6.33
CA LEU A 255 -1.78 5.17 -6.54
C LEU A 255 -0.48 5.53 -5.85
N PHE A 256 0.21 4.52 -5.30
CA PHE A 256 1.59 4.61 -4.87
C PHE A 256 2.45 3.71 -5.75
N LEU A 257 3.57 4.23 -6.20
CA LEU A 257 4.51 3.56 -7.09
C LEU A 257 5.94 3.71 -6.56
N ALA A 258 6.70 2.62 -6.53
CA ALA A 258 8.16 2.67 -6.43
C ALA A 258 8.78 1.93 -7.61
N MET A 259 9.83 2.52 -8.19
CA MET A 259 10.62 1.94 -9.29
C MET A 259 12.09 2.13 -9.03
N GLY A 260 12.91 1.15 -9.45
CA GLY A 260 14.36 1.21 -9.38
C GLY A 260 15.05 0.61 -10.61
N GLY A 261 16.35 0.85 -10.73
CA GLY A 261 17.20 0.28 -11.76
C GLY A 261 17.05 0.86 -13.16
N LEU A 262 16.54 2.09 -13.27
CA LEU A 262 16.39 2.80 -14.55
C LEU A 262 17.72 3.41 -15.00
N ALA A 263 17.96 3.48 -16.33
CA ALA A 263 19.25 3.81 -16.88
C ALA A 263 19.57 5.31 -16.85
N SER A 264 18.55 6.18 -16.87
CA SER A 264 18.72 7.63 -16.89
C SER A 264 17.57 8.37 -16.20
N ASP A 265 17.79 9.65 -15.90
CA ASP A 265 16.75 10.54 -15.37
C ASP A 265 15.57 10.66 -16.36
N LYS A 266 15.87 10.79 -17.65
CA LYS A 266 14.85 10.84 -18.70
C LYS A 266 14.01 9.56 -18.74
N GLU A 267 14.66 8.39 -18.73
CA GLU A 267 13.96 7.10 -18.73
C GLU A 267 13.10 6.94 -17.48
N ARG A 268 13.59 7.38 -16.30
CA ARG A 268 12.83 7.38 -15.05
C ARG A 268 11.52 8.15 -15.17
N LEU A 269 11.56 9.35 -15.76
CA LEU A 269 10.36 10.19 -15.93
C LEU A 269 9.39 9.61 -16.96
N GLU A 270 9.89 9.18 -18.12
CA GLU A 270 9.08 8.59 -19.17
C GLU A 270 8.38 7.32 -18.69
N GLU A 271 9.12 6.46 -18.00
CA GLU A 271 8.57 5.21 -17.48
C GLU A 271 7.59 5.45 -16.35
N ALA A 272 7.88 6.38 -15.43
CA ALA A 272 6.95 6.75 -14.36
C ALA A 272 5.61 7.24 -14.92
N LYS A 273 5.66 8.13 -15.92
CA LYS A 273 4.45 8.62 -16.58
C LYS A 273 3.64 7.47 -17.18
N ARG A 274 4.30 6.61 -17.96
CA ARG A 274 3.65 5.50 -18.65
C ARG A 274 2.98 4.52 -17.67
N VAL A 275 3.68 4.17 -16.57
CA VAL A 275 3.18 3.25 -15.54
C VAL A 275 2.01 3.87 -14.78
N LEU A 276 2.13 5.14 -14.35
CA LEU A 276 1.09 5.82 -13.58
C LEU A 276 -0.17 6.06 -14.44
N GLU A 277 -0.01 6.49 -15.68
CA GLU A 277 -1.14 6.67 -16.60
C GLU A 277 -1.86 5.35 -16.88
N TRP A 278 -1.10 4.27 -17.09
CA TRP A 278 -1.69 2.94 -17.21
C TRP A 278 -2.47 2.53 -15.95
N GLY A 279 -1.89 2.68 -14.76
CA GLY A 279 -2.56 2.34 -13.51
C GLY A 279 -3.83 3.15 -13.27
N LEU A 280 -3.88 4.42 -13.72
CA LEU A 280 -5.05 5.29 -13.58
C LEU A 280 -6.13 5.05 -14.65
N SER A 281 -5.79 4.47 -15.82
CA SER A 281 -6.71 4.32 -16.95
C SER A 281 -7.18 2.89 -17.20
N SER A 282 -6.39 1.90 -16.77
CA SER A 282 -6.67 0.49 -17.08
C SER A 282 -7.43 -0.25 -15.98
N PHE A 283 -7.74 0.43 -14.89
CA PHE A 283 -8.44 -0.15 -13.74
C PHE A 283 -9.65 0.68 -13.36
N GLU A 284 -10.60 0.05 -12.72
CA GLU A 284 -11.82 0.69 -12.21
C GLU A 284 -12.15 0.25 -10.79
N THR A 285 -12.80 1.13 -10.03
CA THR A 285 -13.34 0.80 -8.72
C THR A 285 -14.75 0.23 -8.88
N LYS A 286 -15.00 -0.95 -8.31
CA LYS A 286 -16.33 -1.52 -8.16
C LYS A 286 -16.73 -1.56 -6.70
N VAL A 287 -17.87 -0.93 -6.36
CA VAL A 287 -18.47 -1.05 -5.02
C VAL A 287 -19.26 -2.35 -4.99
N LEU A 288 -18.86 -3.29 -4.13
CA LEU A 288 -19.56 -4.58 -3.97
C LEU A 288 -20.65 -4.51 -2.91
N PHE A 289 -20.36 -3.81 -1.78
CA PHE A 289 -21.32 -3.60 -0.70
C PHE A 289 -21.19 -2.18 -0.17
N LYS A 290 -22.30 -1.56 0.17
CA LYS A 290 -22.35 -0.26 0.84
C LYS A 290 -22.01 -0.42 2.31
N GLN A 291 -21.66 0.68 2.98
CA GLN A 291 -21.47 0.68 4.43
C GLN A 291 -22.73 0.21 5.15
N GLY A 292 -22.59 -0.74 6.08
CA GLY A 292 -23.70 -1.29 6.85
C GLY A 292 -24.63 -2.24 6.08
N GLU A 293 -24.35 -2.51 4.80
CA GLU A 293 -25.08 -3.52 4.03
C GLU A 293 -24.75 -4.92 4.54
N VAL A 294 -25.78 -5.77 4.69
CA VAL A 294 -25.60 -7.15 5.14
C VAL A 294 -24.89 -7.96 4.07
N ILE A 295 -23.71 -8.46 4.42
CA ILE A 295 -22.85 -9.24 3.51
C ILE A 295 -23.16 -10.74 3.62
N GLY A 296 -23.56 -11.18 4.81
CA GLY A 296 -23.91 -12.56 5.09
C GLY A 296 -24.21 -12.76 6.57
N GLN A 297 -24.23 -14.03 7.01
CA GLN A 297 -24.55 -14.38 8.38
C GLN A 297 -23.52 -15.30 9.00
N ALA A 298 -23.30 -15.19 10.30
CA ALA A 298 -22.52 -16.12 11.11
C ALA A 298 -23.41 -16.89 12.07
N SER A 299 -23.16 -18.17 12.25
CA SER A 299 -23.85 -19.02 13.23
C SER A 299 -23.45 -18.64 14.65
N VAL A 300 -24.45 -18.57 15.54
CA VAL A 300 -24.27 -18.26 16.97
C VAL A 300 -24.74 -19.43 17.81
N TYR A 301 -23.83 -19.98 18.61
CA TYR A 301 -24.10 -21.04 19.54
C TYR A 301 -24.62 -20.49 20.90
N GLY A 302 -25.69 -21.07 21.40
CA GLY A 302 -26.27 -20.71 22.69
C GLY A 302 -26.90 -19.30 22.72
N GLY A 303 -27.25 -18.74 21.56
CA GLY A 303 -27.84 -17.43 21.43
C GLY A 303 -29.38 -17.41 21.51
N THR A 304 -29.95 -16.21 21.67
CA THR A 304 -31.39 -15.96 21.49
C THR A 304 -31.83 -16.16 20.03
N THR A 305 -30.90 -16.06 19.10
CA THR A 305 -31.03 -16.41 17.67
C THR A 305 -29.83 -17.26 17.25
N GLY A 306 -30.04 -18.22 16.33
CA GLY A 306 -29.00 -19.09 15.84
C GLY A 306 -28.02 -18.44 14.86
N HIS A 307 -28.29 -17.19 14.43
CA HIS A 307 -27.47 -16.45 13.46
C HIS A 307 -27.42 -14.97 13.80
N VAL A 308 -26.35 -14.31 13.34
CA VAL A 308 -26.18 -12.86 13.40
C VAL A 308 -25.75 -12.34 12.02
N ASP A 309 -26.37 -11.24 11.59
CA ASP A 309 -25.96 -10.56 10.35
C ASP A 309 -24.56 -9.95 10.49
N LEU A 310 -23.78 -10.04 9.42
CA LEU A 310 -22.44 -9.50 9.31
C LEU A 310 -22.41 -8.34 8.31
N VAL A 311 -21.74 -7.26 8.71
CA VAL A 311 -21.54 -6.05 7.93
C VAL A 311 -20.07 -5.63 7.92
N ALA A 312 -19.68 -4.81 6.96
CA ALA A 312 -18.39 -4.12 6.99
C ALA A 312 -18.55 -2.72 7.59
N LYS A 313 -17.53 -2.25 8.34
CA LYS A 313 -17.49 -0.89 8.92
C LYS A 313 -17.43 0.21 7.86
N GLU A 314 -16.88 -0.13 6.68
CA GLU A 314 -16.71 0.77 5.55
C GLU A 314 -17.28 0.12 4.27
N PRO A 315 -17.53 0.89 3.19
CA PRO A 315 -17.92 0.30 1.91
C PRO A 315 -16.88 -0.70 1.43
N VAL A 316 -17.34 -1.81 0.87
CA VAL A 316 -16.48 -2.84 0.30
C VAL A 316 -16.27 -2.56 -1.17
N ASP A 317 -15.16 -1.92 -1.47
CA ASP A 317 -14.75 -1.63 -2.85
C ASP A 317 -13.65 -2.61 -3.27
N ILE A 318 -13.55 -2.87 -4.56
CA ILE A 318 -12.43 -3.54 -5.20
C ILE A 318 -11.91 -2.68 -6.34
N TYR A 319 -10.62 -2.80 -6.63
CA TYR A 319 -9.98 -2.12 -7.75
C TYR A 319 -9.40 -3.18 -8.70
N LEU A 320 -9.97 -3.29 -9.87
CA LEU A 320 -9.66 -4.36 -10.83
C LEU A 320 -9.46 -3.80 -12.24
N PRO A 321 -8.78 -4.54 -13.13
CA PRO A 321 -8.74 -4.18 -14.55
C PRO A 321 -10.15 -3.94 -15.09
N ALA A 322 -10.32 -2.87 -15.87
CA ALA A 322 -11.62 -2.49 -16.45
C ALA A 322 -12.25 -3.62 -17.27
N ASN A 323 -11.41 -4.44 -17.92
CA ASN A 323 -11.80 -5.62 -18.68
C ASN A 323 -11.40 -6.90 -17.95
N ASN A 324 -11.66 -6.98 -16.63
CA ASN A 324 -11.32 -8.19 -15.86
C ASN A 324 -12.18 -9.38 -16.30
N PRO A 325 -11.59 -10.45 -16.89
CA PRO A 325 -12.32 -11.63 -17.32
C PRO A 325 -12.67 -12.57 -16.15
N ASP A 326 -12.01 -12.41 -15.00
CA ASP A 326 -12.11 -13.32 -13.89
C ASP A 326 -13.45 -13.19 -13.17
N ARG A 327 -14.09 -14.33 -12.87
CA ARG A 327 -15.27 -14.36 -12.02
C ARG A 327 -14.91 -13.93 -10.61
N LEU A 328 -15.66 -12.95 -10.09
CA LEU A 328 -15.55 -12.55 -8.69
C LEU A 328 -16.28 -13.54 -7.79
N SER A 329 -15.65 -13.93 -6.70
CA SER A 329 -16.24 -14.74 -5.65
C SER A 329 -15.93 -14.12 -4.27
N GLY A 330 -16.87 -14.27 -3.33
CA GLY A 330 -16.71 -13.83 -1.95
C GLY A 330 -16.91 -15.00 -0.99
N ARG A 331 -16.02 -15.14 0.00
CA ARG A 331 -16.15 -16.12 1.07
C ARG A 331 -16.01 -15.43 2.41
N ILE A 332 -16.96 -15.68 3.33
CA ILE A 332 -16.84 -15.26 4.73
C ILE A 332 -16.01 -16.32 5.47
N VAL A 333 -14.94 -15.86 6.10
CA VAL A 333 -14.03 -16.69 6.91
C VAL A 333 -14.09 -16.19 8.34
N TYR A 334 -14.60 -17.01 9.26
CA TYR A 334 -14.72 -16.66 10.67
C TYR A 334 -14.50 -17.88 11.55
N ARG A 335 -14.29 -17.64 12.87
CA ARG A 335 -14.17 -18.74 13.84
C ARG A 335 -15.56 -19.27 14.18
N TRP A 336 -15.90 -20.40 13.64
CA TRP A 336 -17.20 -21.04 13.79
C TRP A 336 -17.27 -21.98 15.01
N PRO A 337 -18.42 -22.05 15.74
CA PRO A 337 -19.49 -21.03 15.78
C PRO A 337 -19.10 -19.86 16.68
N LEU A 338 -19.77 -18.72 16.52
CA LEU A 338 -19.69 -17.62 17.50
C LEU A 338 -20.43 -18.05 18.77
N ARG A 339 -19.91 -17.71 19.94
CA ARG A 339 -20.55 -18.03 21.21
C ARG A 339 -21.31 -16.83 21.76
N ALA A 340 -22.58 -17.04 22.15
CA ALA A 340 -23.36 -16.00 22.83
C ALA A 340 -22.82 -15.72 24.25
N PRO A 341 -22.92 -14.47 24.76
CA PRO A 341 -23.50 -13.31 24.08
C PRO A 341 -22.56 -12.70 23.05
N VAL A 342 -23.13 -12.19 21.96
CA VAL A 342 -22.41 -11.46 20.90
C VAL A 342 -22.82 -10.00 20.98
N THR A 343 -21.86 -9.08 20.96
CA THR A 343 -22.11 -7.63 20.99
C THR A 343 -22.20 -7.06 19.58
N GLU A 344 -22.93 -5.95 19.42
CA GLU A 344 -22.90 -5.18 18.17
C GLU A 344 -21.50 -4.63 17.87
N GLY A 345 -21.08 -4.66 16.61
CA GLY A 345 -19.78 -4.17 16.18
C GLY A 345 -18.59 -5.06 16.56
N GLN A 346 -18.85 -6.27 17.10
CA GLN A 346 -17.81 -7.23 17.45
C GLN A 346 -17.11 -7.75 16.19
N ASP A 347 -15.77 -7.68 16.16
CA ASP A 347 -14.97 -8.25 15.08
C ASP A 347 -15.05 -9.79 15.12
N VAL A 348 -15.49 -10.42 14.02
CA VAL A 348 -15.76 -11.86 14.00
C VAL A 348 -15.02 -12.62 12.90
N GLY A 349 -14.57 -11.97 11.85
CA GLY A 349 -13.90 -12.60 10.74
C GLY A 349 -13.65 -11.65 9.58
N VAL A 350 -13.48 -12.21 8.39
CA VAL A 350 -13.19 -11.44 7.17
C VAL A 350 -14.04 -11.91 6.00
N LEU A 351 -14.41 -10.99 5.13
CA LEU A 351 -14.84 -11.28 3.77
C LEU A 351 -13.60 -11.38 2.90
N ARG A 352 -13.34 -12.56 2.36
CA ARG A 352 -12.27 -12.79 1.39
C ARG A 352 -12.86 -12.72 -0.01
N ILE A 353 -12.38 -11.78 -0.83
CA ILE A 353 -12.82 -11.57 -2.20
C ILE A 353 -11.73 -12.06 -3.13
N SER A 354 -12.09 -12.90 -4.10
CA SER A 354 -11.18 -13.45 -5.10
C SER A 354 -11.66 -13.12 -6.51
N ALA A 355 -10.69 -12.92 -7.43
CA ALA A 355 -10.88 -12.88 -8.86
C ALA A 355 -10.18 -14.13 -9.44
N GLY A 356 -10.95 -15.08 -9.95
CA GLY A 356 -10.47 -16.42 -10.21
C GLY A 356 -9.90 -17.04 -8.93
N ASP A 357 -8.68 -17.57 -9.00
CA ASP A 357 -7.98 -18.19 -7.85
C ASP A 357 -7.19 -17.18 -7.00
N ARG A 358 -7.13 -15.91 -7.42
CA ARG A 358 -6.34 -14.88 -6.73
C ARG A 358 -7.19 -14.11 -5.73
N VAL A 359 -6.79 -14.08 -4.46
CA VAL A 359 -7.37 -13.17 -3.46
C VAL A 359 -6.99 -11.73 -3.81
N VAL A 360 -8.00 -10.89 -4.03
CA VAL A 360 -7.83 -9.47 -4.38
C VAL A 360 -8.06 -8.54 -3.20
N ARG A 361 -8.88 -8.96 -2.21
CA ARG A 361 -9.12 -8.18 -1.00
C ARG A 361 -9.61 -9.05 0.15
N GLU A 362 -9.24 -8.67 1.38
CA GLU A 362 -9.84 -9.14 2.61
C GLU A 362 -10.40 -7.93 3.39
N VAL A 363 -11.64 -8.04 3.86
CA VAL A 363 -12.33 -6.96 4.56
C VAL A 363 -12.81 -7.48 5.91
N PRO A 364 -12.43 -6.84 7.03
CA PRO A 364 -12.93 -7.21 8.34
C PRO A 364 -14.45 -7.11 8.42
N LEU A 365 -15.08 -8.10 9.02
CA LEU A 365 -16.52 -8.16 9.26
C LEU A 365 -16.85 -8.05 10.74
N VAL A 366 -17.91 -7.31 11.01
CA VAL A 366 -18.45 -7.15 12.36
C VAL A 366 -19.91 -7.55 12.39
N THR A 367 -20.39 -7.84 13.60
CA THR A 367 -21.79 -8.14 13.87
C THR A 367 -22.65 -6.89 13.73
N ALA A 368 -23.76 -7.00 13.00
CA ALA A 368 -24.68 -5.88 12.77
C ALA A 368 -25.55 -5.55 13.98
N LYS A 369 -25.81 -6.55 14.84
CA LYS A 369 -26.70 -6.44 16.01
C LYS A 369 -26.21 -7.33 17.16
N PRO A 370 -26.56 -7.05 18.40
CA PRO A 370 -26.24 -7.92 19.50
C PRO A 370 -27.12 -9.18 19.50
N VAL A 371 -26.57 -10.30 19.98
CA VAL A 371 -27.32 -11.56 20.26
C VAL A 371 -27.08 -11.94 21.71
N GLY A 372 -28.16 -11.95 22.49
CA GLY A 372 -28.13 -12.33 23.90
C GLY A 372 -27.96 -13.84 24.10
N THR A 373 -27.70 -14.24 25.35
CA THR A 373 -27.67 -15.66 25.73
C THR A 373 -29.07 -16.26 25.68
N GLY A 374 -29.22 -17.38 24.98
CA GLY A 374 -30.45 -18.12 24.81
C GLY A 374 -30.84 -18.93 26.09
N SER A 375 -32.01 -19.52 26.04
CA SER A 375 -32.50 -20.41 27.12
C SER A 375 -31.67 -21.69 27.23
N LEU A 376 -31.73 -22.39 28.35
CA LEU A 376 -31.07 -23.69 28.52
C LEU A 376 -31.51 -24.72 27.45
N VAL A 377 -32.76 -24.63 27.01
CA VAL A 377 -33.30 -25.51 25.96
C VAL A 377 -32.61 -25.19 24.61
N SER A 378 -32.47 -23.90 24.26
CA SER A 378 -31.75 -23.46 23.05
C SER A 378 -30.30 -23.95 23.07
N GLN A 379 -29.61 -23.76 24.21
CA GLN A 379 -28.21 -24.20 24.35
C GLN A 379 -28.06 -25.74 24.26
N ALA A 380 -29.01 -26.50 24.81
CA ALA A 380 -29.02 -27.96 24.72
C ALA A 380 -29.27 -28.44 23.28
N THR A 381 -30.14 -27.75 22.54
CA THR A 381 -30.41 -28.05 21.13
C THR A 381 -29.19 -27.80 20.27
N ASP A 382 -28.51 -26.66 20.46
CA ASP A 382 -27.29 -26.30 19.74
C ASP A 382 -26.17 -27.32 20.04
N ALA A 383 -26.02 -27.74 21.32
CA ALA A 383 -25.05 -28.75 21.72
C ALA A 383 -25.31 -30.10 21.04
N LEU A 384 -26.57 -30.50 20.90
CA LEU A 384 -26.96 -31.75 20.23
C LEU A 384 -26.65 -31.68 18.75
N LEU A 385 -26.95 -30.55 18.09
CA LEU A 385 -26.63 -30.32 16.68
C LEU A 385 -25.11 -30.32 16.45
N GLU A 386 -24.33 -29.65 17.30
CA GLU A 386 -22.87 -29.64 17.21
C GLU A 386 -22.29 -31.07 17.35
N LEU A 387 -22.82 -31.86 18.28
CA LEU A 387 -22.40 -33.25 18.47
C LEU A 387 -22.73 -34.14 17.26
N MET A 388 -23.89 -33.92 16.61
CA MET A 388 -24.30 -34.68 15.43
C MET A 388 -23.53 -34.30 14.16
N PHE A 389 -23.09 -33.05 14.03
CA PHE A 389 -22.45 -32.52 12.82
C PHE A 389 -20.97 -32.15 12.99
N PHE A 390 -20.37 -32.48 14.16
CA PHE A 390 -18.97 -32.21 14.49
C PHE A 390 -17.95 -32.74 13.45
N TRP A 391 -18.34 -33.69 12.62
CA TRP A 391 -17.47 -34.36 11.66
C TRP A 391 -17.83 -34.07 10.18
N LEU A 392 -18.73 -33.16 9.91
CA LEU A 392 -19.05 -32.58 8.60
C LEU A 392 -18.32 -31.25 8.42
#